data_bb953610a50f922c5c2e1282b3aba266
#
_entry.id   bb953610a50f922c5c2e1282b3aba266
#
_cell.length_a   1.000
_cell.length_b   1.000
_cell.length_c   1.000
_cell.angle_alpha   90.00
_cell.angle_beta   90.00
_cell.angle_gamma   90.00
#
_symmetry.space_group_name_H-M   'P 1'
#
loop_
_entity.id
_entity.type
_entity.pdbx_description
1 polymer ?
#
loop_
_entity_poly.entity_id
_entity_poly.type
_entity_poly.pdbx_seq_one_letter_code
_entity_poly.pdbx_strand_id
1 'polypeptide(L)'
;MYKWLYNKERLLNLILAAVTLIATGLIILILIAGARAMEDNKKLSQRLIESEKALSDSLGLVEHSIALETSRMNEINIIYSKMRNKNIDLAEITYRAAREYDIDAGLLTALINSESEYSTKTKHSNPTVSGLGGINAKYWKIPNKTYEEQIYATAFILSYYLTKYNGDYMKALTAYKGISDSGRVRARQVLKEYEEQQ
;
A
#
# COMPACT_ATOMS: atom_id res chain seq x y z
N MET A 1 -85.14 -54.14 8.50
CA MET A 1 -84.91 -52.68 8.73
C MET A 1 -83.55 -52.44 9.42
N TYR A 2 -83.19 -53.16 10.49
CA TYR A 2 -81.94 -52.93 11.26
C TYR A 2 -80.63 -53.21 10.51
N LYS A 3 -80.55 -54.13 9.57
CA LYS A 3 -79.34 -54.44 8.82
C LYS A 3 -78.92 -53.33 7.86
N TRP A 4 -79.86 -52.53 7.33
CA TRP A 4 -79.57 -51.41 6.46
C TRP A 4 -79.04 -50.18 7.22
N LEU A 5 -79.57 -49.87 8.41
CA LEU A 5 -79.06 -48.85 9.30
C LEU A 5 -77.65 -49.12 9.76
N TYR A 6 -77.34 -50.36 10.15
CA TYR A 6 -76.02 -50.83 10.56
C TYR A 6 -74.97 -50.69 9.46
N ASN A 7 -75.32 -51.00 8.21
CA ASN A 7 -74.41 -50.82 7.09
C ASN A 7 -74.17 -49.36 6.77
N LYS A 8 -75.18 -48.48 6.96
CA LYS A 8 -75.06 -47.04 6.73
C LYS A 8 -74.14 -46.36 7.77
N GLU A 9 -74.26 -46.73 9.06
CA GLU A 9 -73.37 -46.28 10.09
C GLU A 9 -71.89 -46.75 9.88
N ARG A 10 -71.70 -47.97 9.49
CA ARG A 10 -70.39 -48.51 9.14
C ARG A 10 -69.74 -47.78 7.95
N LEU A 11 -70.51 -47.48 6.94
CA LEU A 11 -70.03 -46.73 5.78
C LEU A 11 -69.68 -45.31 6.17
N LEU A 12 -70.51 -44.64 7.01
CA LEU A 12 -70.24 -43.29 7.51
C LEU A 12 -68.96 -43.22 8.32
N ASN A 13 -68.71 -44.19 9.22
CA ASN A 13 -67.51 -44.30 10.04
C ASN A 13 -66.26 -44.54 9.17
N LEU A 14 -66.37 -45.36 8.12
CA LEU A 14 -65.28 -45.58 7.17
C LEU A 14 -64.94 -44.28 6.37
N ILE A 15 -65.93 -43.56 5.95
CA ILE A 15 -65.75 -42.24 5.27
C ILE A 15 -65.09 -41.25 6.21
N LEU A 16 -65.58 -41.13 7.45
CA LEU A 16 -65.01 -40.26 8.47
C LEU A 16 -63.55 -40.60 8.77
N ALA A 17 -63.23 -41.86 8.92
CA ALA A 17 -61.86 -42.36 9.12
C ALA A 17 -60.95 -42.04 7.92
N ALA A 18 -61.44 -42.19 6.70
CA ALA A 18 -60.71 -41.84 5.48
C ALA A 18 -60.44 -40.30 5.40
N VAL A 19 -61.42 -39.48 5.69
CA VAL A 19 -61.32 -38.00 5.70
C VAL A 19 -60.28 -37.53 6.76
N THR A 20 -60.37 -38.13 7.97
CA THR A 20 -59.39 -37.83 9.03
C THR A 20 -57.97 -38.23 8.66
N LEU A 21 -57.78 -39.37 8.02
CA LEU A 21 -56.47 -39.83 7.52
C LEU A 21 -55.91 -38.91 6.44
N ILE A 22 -56.76 -38.47 5.52
CA ILE A 22 -56.33 -37.50 4.45
C ILE A 22 -56.01 -36.16 5.08
N ALA A 23 -56.80 -35.64 6.01
CA ALA A 23 -56.55 -34.36 6.67
C ALA A 23 -55.27 -34.36 7.48
N THR A 24 -54.97 -35.44 8.22
CA THR A 24 -53.72 -35.62 8.98
C THR A 24 -52.53 -35.73 8.06
N GLY A 25 -52.63 -36.42 6.93
CA GLY A 25 -51.58 -36.50 5.91
C GLY A 25 -51.26 -35.16 5.30
N LEU A 26 -52.27 -34.33 4.97
CA LEU A 26 -52.09 -32.98 4.48
C LEU A 26 -51.41 -32.06 5.51
N ILE A 27 -51.79 -32.15 6.77
CA ILE A 27 -51.17 -31.37 7.84
C ILE A 27 -49.69 -31.71 7.98
N ILE A 28 -49.34 -33.00 7.96
CA ILE A 28 -47.94 -33.45 8.01
C ILE A 28 -47.14 -32.93 6.83
N LEU A 29 -47.70 -32.99 5.61
CA LEU A 29 -47.04 -32.44 4.41
C LEU A 29 -46.77 -30.93 4.50
N ILE A 30 -47.74 -30.15 5.00
CA ILE A 30 -47.59 -28.70 5.23
C ILE A 30 -46.50 -28.43 6.26
N LEU A 31 -46.45 -29.17 7.36
CA LEU A 31 -45.42 -29.03 8.39
C LEU A 31 -44.02 -29.37 7.85
N ILE A 32 -43.89 -30.41 7.04
CA ILE A 32 -42.62 -30.78 6.39
C ILE A 32 -42.17 -29.69 5.41
N ALA A 33 -43.09 -29.17 4.58
CA ALA A 33 -42.80 -28.11 3.65
C ALA A 33 -42.40 -26.82 4.37
N GLY A 34 -43.09 -26.44 5.46
CA GLY A 34 -42.75 -25.33 6.31
C GLY A 34 -41.36 -25.45 6.97
N ALA A 35 -41.04 -26.64 7.48
CA ALA A 35 -39.74 -26.90 8.10
C ALA A 35 -38.58 -26.76 7.06
N ARG A 36 -38.78 -27.27 5.82
CA ARG A 36 -37.78 -27.10 4.74
C ARG A 36 -37.60 -25.65 4.35
N ALA A 37 -38.69 -24.90 4.21
CA ALA A 37 -38.62 -23.48 3.88
C ALA A 37 -37.88 -22.67 4.97
N MET A 38 -38.07 -23.00 6.23
CA MET A 38 -37.34 -22.38 7.35
C MET A 38 -35.84 -22.72 7.32
N GLU A 39 -35.48 -23.96 6.99
CA GLU A 39 -34.05 -24.35 6.85
C GLU A 39 -33.36 -23.64 5.68
N ASP A 40 -34.04 -23.53 4.54
CA ASP A 40 -33.52 -22.84 3.36
C ASP A 40 -33.34 -21.33 3.64
N ASN A 41 -34.28 -20.70 4.33
CA ASN A 41 -34.18 -19.31 4.78
C ASN A 41 -33.00 -19.11 5.74
N LYS A 42 -32.76 -20.05 6.65
CA LYS A 42 -31.61 -20.00 7.57
C LYS A 42 -30.28 -20.10 6.80
N LYS A 43 -30.17 -21.01 5.81
CA LYS A 43 -28.98 -21.13 4.96
C LYS A 43 -28.73 -19.88 4.13
N LEU A 44 -29.79 -19.29 3.58
CA LEU A 44 -29.69 -18.03 2.82
C LEU A 44 -29.22 -16.88 3.71
N SER A 45 -29.77 -16.74 4.91
CA SER A 45 -29.35 -15.74 5.89
C SER A 45 -27.87 -15.88 6.27
N GLN A 46 -27.39 -17.11 6.49
CA GLN A 46 -25.96 -17.37 6.76
C GLN A 46 -25.06 -16.95 5.60
N ARG A 47 -25.43 -17.30 4.37
CA ARG A 47 -24.67 -16.88 3.17
C ARG A 47 -24.62 -15.35 2.99
N LEU A 48 -25.73 -14.66 3.31
CA LEU A 48 -25.76 -13.19 3.30
C LEU A 48 -24.78 -12.61 4.32
N ILE A 49 -24.79 -13.10 5.56
CA ILE A 49 -23.85 -12.65 6.61
C ILE A 49 -22.40 -12.91 6.20
N GLU A 50 -22.09 -14.08 5.64
CA GLU A 50 -20.74 -14.41 5.14
C GLU A 50 -20.32 -13.48 4.00
N SER A 51 -21.23 -13.19 3.06
CA SER A 51 -20.94 -12.27 1.94
C SER A 51 -20.75 -10.82 2.39
N GLU A 52 -21.55 -10.35 3.35
CA GLU A 52 -21.38 -9.01 3.97
C GLU A 52 -20.03 -8.90 4.68
N LYS A 53 -19.63 -9.94 5.42
CA LYS A 53 -18.32 -9.97 6.08
C LYS A 53 -17.18 -9.92 5.06
N ALA A 54 -17.22 -10.76 4.02
CA ALA A 54 -16.21 -10.79 2.96
C ALA A 54 -16.11 -9.44 2.23
N LEU A 55 -17.23 -8.76 2.00
CA LEU A 55 -17.26 -7.43 1.41
C LEU A 55 -16.62 -6.39 2.35
N SER A 56 -16.95 -6.42 3.64
CA SER A 56 -16.37 -5.53 4.65
C SER A 56 -14.85 -5.70 4.75
N ASP A 57 -14.36 -6.94 4.79
CA ASP A 57 -12.93 -7.24 4.81
C ASP A 57 -12.23 -6.72 3.55
N SER A 58 -12.85 -6.89 2.38
CA SER A 58 -12.33 -6.38 1.10
C SER A 58 -12.27 -4.85 1.06
N LEU A 59 -13.30 -4.16 1.57
CA LEU A 59 -13.31 -2.70 1.67
C LEU A 59 -12.20 -2.20 2.58
N GLY A 60 -11.96 -2.83 3.72
CA GLY A 60 -10.86 -2.47 4.63
C GLY A 60 -9.49 -2.58 3.96
N LEU A 61 -9.26 -3.60 3.13
CA LEU A 61 -8.02 -3.74 2.35
C LEU A 61 -7.86 -2.62 1.32
N VAL A 62 -8.93 -2.25 0.63
CA VAL A 62 -8.91 -1.15 -0.36
C VAL A 62 -8.64 0.20 0.33
N GLU A 63 -9.30 0.49 1.44
CA GLU A 63 -9.06 1.71 2.21
C GLU A 63 -7.61 1.81 2.69
N HIS A 64 -7.06 0.70 3.21
CA HIS A 64 -5.65 0.66 3.61
C HIS A 64 -4.70 0.92 2.44
N SER A 65 -4.96 0.32 1.27
CA SER A 65 -4.17 0.53 0.05
C SER A 65 -4.21 1.99 -0.43
N ILE A 66 -5.39 2.61 -0.39
CA ILE A 66 -5.56 4.03 -0.73
C ILE A 66 -4.79 4.93 0.24
N ALA A 67 -4.85 4.64 1.54
CA ALA A 67 -4.12 5.42 2.54
C ALA A 67 -2.60 5.34 2.34
N LEU A 68 -2.05 4.15 2.05
CA LEU A 68 -0.63 3.96 1.74
C LEU A 68 -0.20 4.73 0.49
N GLU A 69 -0.97 4.64 -0.59
CA GLU A 69 -0.66 5.34 -1.84
C GLU A 69 -0.77 6.85 -1.69
N THR A 70 -1.75 7.33 -0.93
CA THR A 70 -1.90 8.75 -0.61
C THR A 70 -0.69 9.26 0.18
N SER A 71 -0.23 8.51 1.18
CA SER A 71 0.97 8.85 1.95
C SER A 71 2.21 8.91 1.06
N ARG A 72 2.39 7.90 0.19
CA ARG A 72 3.48 7.86 -0.78
C ARG A 72 3.47 9.09 -1.70
N MET A 73 2.32 9.42 -2.28
CA MET A 73 2.19 10.57 -3.17
C MET A 73 2.44 11.90 -2.46
N ASN A 74 2.06 12.02 -1.19
CA ASN A 74 2.37 13.20 -0.39
C ASN A 74 3.88 13.36 -0.19
N GLU A 75 4.61 12.30 0.14
CA GLU A 75 6.07 12.35 0.27
C GLU A 75 6.74 12.73 -1.05
N ILE A 76 6.31 12.15 -2.19
CA ILE A 76 6.82 12.52 -3.53
C ILE A 76 6.55 13.99 -3.83
N ASN A 77 5.37 14.52 -3.52
CA ASN A 77 5.03 15.92 -3.73
C ASN A 77 5.88 16.87 -2.86
N ILE A 78 6.20 16.46 -1.62
CA ILE A 78 7.13 17.21 -0.76
C ILE A 78 8.51 17.27 -1.40
N ILE A 79 9.07 16.14 -1.85
CA ILE A 79 10.34 16.08 -2.56
C ILE A 79 10.29 16.99 -3.79
N TYR A 80 9.27 16.82 -4.64
CA TYR A 80 9.08 17.65 -5.83
C TYR A 80 9.06 19.15 -5.49
N SER A 81 8.37 19.55 -4.41
CA SER A 81 8.30 20.94 -3.98
C SER A 81 9.66 21.52 -3.58
N LYS A 82 10.58 20.69 -3.07
CA LYS A 82 11.92 21.06 -2.62
C LYS A 82 12.97 21.04 -3.74
N MET A 83 12.70 20.38 -4.87
CA MET A 83 13.63 20.33 -6.01
C MET A 83 13.77 21.69 -6.68
N ARG A 84 14.98 22.10 -7.03
CA ARG A 84 15.24 23.36 -7.79
C ARG A 84 14.76 23.23 -9.23
N ASN A 85 15.09 22.15 -9.92
CA ASN A 85 14.49 21.81 -11.22
C ASN A 85 13.38 20.77 -11.01
N LYS A 86 12.14 21.22 -11.15
CA LYS A 86 10.94 20.42 -10.91
C LYS A 86 10.79 19.29 -11.92
N ASN A 87 10.83 18.04 -11.46
CA ASN A 87 10.61 16.86 -12.27
C ASN A 87 9.99 15.75 -11.40
N ILE A 88 8.76 15.38 -11.70
CA ILE A 88 8.01 14.42 -10.87
C ILE A 88 8.60 13.00 -10.93
N ASP A 89 9.13 12.60 -12.08
CA ASP A 89 9.74 11.27 -12.24
C ASP A 89 11.01 11.16 -11.38
N LEU A 90 11.83 12.24 -11.36
CA LEU A 90 13.02 12.29 -10.51
C LEU A 90 12.67 12.38 -9.02
N ALA A 91 11.55 13.03 -8.66
CA ALA A 91 11.05 13.06 -7.29
C ALA A 91 10.62 11.64 -6.82
N GLU A 92 9.93 10.90 -7.67
CA GLU A 92 9.56 9.52 -7.38
C GLU A 92 10.78 8.62 -7.24
N ILE A 93 11.77 8.74 -8.14
CA ILE A 93 13.03 7.98 -8.03
C ILE A 93 13.77 8.34 -6.74
N THR A 94 13.79 9.63 -6.36
CA THR A 94 14.42 10.08 -5.11
C THR A 94 13.72 9.49 -3.88
N TYR A 95 12.38 9.47 -3.87
CA TYR A 95 11.59 8.82 -2.84
C TYR A 95 11.95 7.34 -2.69
N ARG A 96 11.96 6.59 -3.81
CA ARG A 96 12.29 5.15 -3.80
C ARG A 96 13.70 4.88 -3.31
N ALA A 97 14.68 5.66 -3.80
CA ALA A 97 16.08 5.52 -3.38
C ALA A 97 16.27 5.85 -1.88
N ALA A 98 15.62 6.90 -1.38
CA ALA A 98 15.67 7.25 0.04
C ALA A 98 15.11 6.13 0.93
N ARG A 99 13.99 5.53 0.54
CA ARG A 99 13.36 4.40 1.25
C ARG A 99 14.22 3.14 1.22
N GLU A 100 14.84 2.81 0.08
CA GLU A 100 15.68 1.62 -0.07
C GLU A 100 16.95 1.68 0.79
N TYR A 101 17.55 2.86 0.90
CA TYR A 101 18.78 3.06 1.68
C TYR A 101 18.53 3.59 3.09
N ASP A 102 17.28 3.66 3.54
CA ASP A 102 16.88 4.15 4.88
C ASP A 102 17.50 5.50 5.24
N ILE A 103 17.35 6.47 4.34
CA ILE A 103 17.82 7.85 4.51
C ILE A 103 16.67 8.84 4.38
N ASP A 104 16.84 10.01 5.01
CA ASP A 104 15.88 11.10 4.88
C ASP A 104 15.82 11.61 3.44
N ALA A 105 14.63 11.61 2.82
CA ALA A 105 14.42 12.02 1.44
C ALA A 105 14.69 13.52 1.23
N GLY A 106 14.42 14.35 2.25
CA GLY A 106 14.75 15.78 2.22
C GLY A 106 16.26 16.02 2.20
N LEU A 107 17.01 15.26 2.99
CA LEU A 107 18.48 15.33 3.01
C LEU A 107 19.07 14.90 1.66
N LEU A 108 18.57 13.81 1.07
CA LEU A 108 18.97 13.36 -0.27
C LEU A 108 18.63 14.43 -1.33
N THR A 109 17.46 15.04 -1.23
CA THR A 109 17.03 16.13 -2.14
C THR A 109 17.93 17.34 -2.05
N ALA A 110 18.24 17.82 -0.84
CA ALA A 110 19.13 18.93 -0.61
C ALA A 110 20.55 18.63 -1.14
N LEU A 111 21.04 17.41 -0.96
CA LEU A 111 22.34 16.99 -1.49
C LEU A 111 22.35 17.05 -3.04
N ILE A 112 21.35 16.46 -3.72
CA ILE A 112 21.28 16.47 -5.19
C ILE A 112 21.07 17.90 -5.72
N ASN A 113 20.26 18.72 -5.05
CA ASN A 113 20.15 20.15 -5.38
C ASN A 113 21.51 20.84 -5.37
N SER A 114 22.34 20.56 -4.37
CA SER A 114 23.65 21.21 -4.24
C SER A 114 24.71 20.69 -5.23
N GLU A 115 24.50 19.50 -5.83
CA GLU A 115 25.41 18.91 -6.83
C GLU A 115 25.04 19.30 -8.27
N SER A 116 23.76 19.31 -8.59
CA SER A 116 23.28 19.47 -9.96
C SER A 116 22.01 20.31 -10.10
N GLU A 117 21.37 20.69 -9.00
CA GLU A 117 20.03 21.27 -8.99
C GLU A 117 18.97 20.38 -9.67
N TYR A 118 19.17 19.06 -9.69
CA TYR A 118 18.41 18.11 -10.53
C TYR A 118 18.45 18.42 -12.03
N SER A 119 19.47 19.17 -12.49
CA SER A 119 19.63 19.48 -13.91
C SER A 119 20.25 18.30 -14.65
N THR A 120 19.51 17.75 -15.60
CA THR A 120 19.98 16.67 -16.48
C THR A 120 21.09 17.12 -17.45
N LYS A 121 21.38 18.43 -17.49
CA LYS A 121 22.41 19.05 -18.34
C LYS A 121 23.65 19.47 -17.55
N THR A 122 23.73 19.14 -16.26
CA THR A 122 24.84 19.55 -15.40
C THR A 122 26.17 18.98 -15.90
N LYS A 123 27.16 19.87 -16.01
CA LYS A 123 28.56 19.53 -16.29
C LYS A 123 29.42 19.87 -15.09
N HIS A 124 30.05 18.84 -14.53
CA HIS A 124 31.00 19.06 -13.43
C HIS A 124 32.34 19.54 -13.96
N SER A 125 33.03 20.43 -13.24
CA SER A 125 34.35 20.92 -13.60
C SER A 125 35.43 19.84 -13.59
N ASN A 126 35.26 18.81 -12.73
CA ASN A 126 36.13 17.66 -12.67
C ASN A 126 35.64 16.57 -13.64
N PRO A 127 36.42 16.14 -14.64
CA PRO A 127 36.01 15.16 -15.64
C PRO A 127 35.75 13.75 -15.07
N THR A 128 36.22 13.44 -13.86
CA THR A 128 35.93 12.18 -13.17
C THR A 128 34.63 12.18 -12.39
N VAL A 129 33.98 13.33 -12.30
CA VAL A 129 32.71 13.54 -11.57
C VAL A 129 31.59 13.62 -12.58
N SER A 130 30.50 12.90 -12.32
CA SER A 130 29.36 12.85 -13.23
C SER A 130 28.03 12.61 -12.51
N GLY A 131 26.95 12.87 -13.23
CA GLY A 131 25.59 12.57 -12.81
C GLY A 131 24.99 13.60 -11.82
N LEU A 132 23.73 13.36 -11.48
CA LEU A 132 22.94 14.26 -10.62
C LEU A 132 23.56 14.43 -9.22
N GLY A 133 24.18 13.40 -8.69
CA GLY A 133 24.82 13.43 -7.37
C GLY A 133 26.29 13.84 -7.38
N GLY A 134 26.87 14.21 -8.50
CA GLY A 134 28.30 14.58 -8.56
C GLY A 134 29.24 13.44 -8.16
N ILE A 135 28.99 12.23 -8.67
CA ILE A 135 29.69 11.02 -8.25
C ILE A 135 31.08 10.94 -8.92
N ASN A 136 32.12 10.79 -8.11
CA ASN A 136 33.49 10.65 -8.59
C ASN A 136 33.83 9.17 -8.90
N ALA A 137 33.86 8.82 -10.20
CA ALA A 137 34.15 7.48 -10.70
C ALA A 137 35.53 6.94 -10.32
N LYS A 138 36.46 7.80 -9.87
CA LYS A 138 37.76 7.36 -9.34
C LYS A 138 37.62 6.60 -8.03
N TYR A 139 36.65 6.98 -7.19
CA TYR A 139 36.46 6.42 -5.87
C TYR A 139 35.29 5.44 -5.81
N TRP A 140 34.25 5.69 -6.62
CA TRP A 140 33.00 4.93 -6.60
C TRP A 140 32.77 4.26 -7.97
N LYS A 141 32.97 2.94 -8.01
CA LYS A 141 32.75 2.13 -9.24
C LYS A 141 31.37 1.50 -9.18
N ILE A 142 30.34 2.33 -9.20
CA ILE A 142 28.93 1.94 -9.15
C ILE A 142 28.20 2.40 -10.42
N PRO A 143 27.07 1.78 -10.80
CA PRO A 143 26.26 2.23 -11.93
C PRO A 143 25.87 3.70 -11.78
N ASN A 144 26.06 4.50 -12.85
CA ASN A 144 25.83 5.95 -12.86
C ASN A 144 25.54 6.49 -14.26
N LYS A 145 24.85 5.69 -15.11
CA LYS A 145 24.59 6.05 -16.50
C LYS A 145 23.22 6.70 -16.69
N THR A 146 22.19 6.12 -16.07
CA THR A 146 20.82 6.63 -16.11
C THR A 146 20.55 7.55 -14.93
N TYR A 147 19.53 8.40 -15.01
CA TYR A 147 19.13 9.27 -13.88
C TYR A 147 18.73 8.46 -12.64
N GLU A 148 18.09 7.32 -12.83
CA GLU A 148 17.77 6.40 -11.76
C GLU A 148 19.04 5.88 -11.08
N GLU A 149 19.98 5.32 -11.85
CA GLU A 149 21.26 4.88 -11.31
C GLU A 149 22.00 6.00 -10.58
N GLN A 150 21.97 7.24 -11.09
CA GLN A 150 22.63 8.39 -10.49
C GLN A 150 22.03 8.74 -9.13
N ILE A 151 20.71 8.75 -8.98
CA ILE A 151 20.03 9.03 -7.72
C ILE A 151 20.27 7.89 -6.72
N TYR A 152 20.14 6.63 -7.15
CA TYR A 152 20.42 5.46 -6.31
C TYR A 152 21.87 5.40 -5.86
N ALA A 153 22.80 5.70 -6.73
CA ALA A 153 24.23 5.78 -6.38
C ALA A 153 24.50 6.91 -5.35
N THR A 154 23.83 8.05 -5.49
CA THR A 154 23.92 9.15 -4.53
C THR A 154 23.40 8.73 -3.17
N ALA A 155 22.23 8.08 -3.13
CA ALA A 155 21.61 7.56 -1.92
C ALA A 155 22.51 6.51 -1.24
N PHE A 156 23.05 5.55 -2.02
CA PHE A 156 23.98 4.55 -1.53
C PHE A 156 25.22 5.18 -0.86
N ILE A 157 25.87 6.15 -1.53
CA ILE A 157 27.06 6.80 -0.98
C ILE A 157 26.74 7.61 0.28
N LEU A 158 25.60 8.30 0.29
CA LEU A 158 25.15 9.05 1.47
C LEU A 158 24.86 8.11 2.64
N SER A 159 24.13 7.03 2.43
CA SER A 159 23.83 6.00 3.43
C SER A 159 25.11 5.36 3.99
N TYR A 160 26.08 5.04 3.12
CA TYR A 160 27.40 4.56 3.55
C TYR A 160 28.09 5.53 4.52
N TYR A 161 28.09 6.83 4.23
CA TYR A 161 28.70 7.81 5.11
C TYR A 161 27.87 8.06 6.37
N LEU A 162 26.56 8.04 6.31
CA LEU A 162 25.69 8.12 7.48
C LEU A 162 25.95 6.96 8.46
N THR A 163 26.03 5.75 7.95
CA THR A 163 26.39 4.57 8.74
C THR A 163 27.78 4.71 9.35
N LYS A 164 28.78 5.11 8.55
CA LYS A 164 30.16 5.30 9.00
C LYS A 164 30.31 6.34 10.10
N TYR A 165 29.48 7.35 10.11
CA TYR A 165 29.52 8.44 11.10
C TYR A 165 28.34 8.41 12.10
N ASN A 166 27.72 7.26 12.30
CA ASN A 166 26.64 7.04 13.27
C ASN A 166 25.49 8.06 13.16
N GLY A 167 25.07 8.39 11.95
CA GLY A 167 23.98 9.32 11.66
C GLY A 167 24.36 10.82 11.76
N ASP A 168 25.62 11.15 11.96
CA ASP A 168 26.08 12.57 11.99
C ASP A 168 26.04 13.15 10.56
N TYR A 169 24.98 13.89 10.25
CA TYR A 169 24.75 14.50 8.94
C TYR A 169 25.90 15.41 8.49
N MET A 170 26.44 16.22 9.41
CA MET A 170 27.53 17.14 9.05
C MET A 170 28.79 16.40 8.65
N LYS A 171 29.17 15.31 9.37
CA LYS A 171 30.32 14.48 9.02
C LYS A 171 30.08 13.70 7.74
N ALA A 172 28.89 13.10 7.56
CA ALA A 172 28.52 12.36 6.37
C ALA A 172 28.58 13.25 5.12
N LEU A 173 27.95 14.42 5.16
CA LEU A 173 27.98 15.39 4.06
C LEU A 173 29.39 15.93 3.79
N THR A 174 30.21 16.18 4.83
CA THR A 174 31.60 16.58 4.64
C THR A 174 32.41 15.49 3.92
N ALA A 175 32.22 14.24 4.28
CA ALA A 175 32.88 13.10 3.62
C ALA A 175 32.40 12.95 2.17
N TYR A 176 31.12 13.17 1.89
CA TYR A 176 30.56 13.18 0.54
C TYR A 176 31.16 14.29 -0.33
N LYS A 177 31.18 15.54 0.18
CA LYS A 177 31.65 16.74 -0.51
C LYS A 177 33.18 16.84 -0.61
N GLY A 178 33.90 15.93 0.06
CA GLY A 178 35.36 15.92 0.17
C GLY A 178 35.85 16.56 1.48
N ILE A 179 36.80 15.90 2.11
CA ILE A 179 37.39 16.29 3.42
C ILE A 179 38.38 17.45 3.21
N SER A 180 37.84 18.64 2.98
CA SER A 180 38.57 19.89 2.81
C SER A 180 37.75 21.04 3.39
N ASP A 181 38.35 22.22 3.57
CA ASP A 181 37.62 23.39 4.07
C ASP A 181 36.48 23.79 3.12
N SER A 182 36.71 23.74 1.82
CA SER A 182 35.66 23.98 0.81
C SER A 182 34.57 22.91 0.85
N GLY A 183 34.92 21.64 1.11
CA GLY A 183 33.96 20.55 1.30
C GLY A 183 33.09 20.77 2.54
N ARG A 184 33.69 21.19 3.66
CA ARG A 184 32.95 21.54 4.89
C ARG A 184 31.98 22.70 4.70
N VAL A 185 32.39 23.74 3.96
CA VAL A 185 31.50 24.88 3.66
C VAL A 185 30.30 24.40 2.85
N ARG A 186 30.54 23.60 1.80
CA ARG A 186 29.45 23.03 0.98
C ARG A 186 28.53 22.09 1.77
N ALA A 187 29.09 21.27 2.66
CA ALA A 187 28.31 20.40 3.55
C ALA A 187 27.36 21.22 4.45
N ARG A 188 27.86 22.34 5.03
CA ARG A 188 26.99 23.24 5.82
C ARG A 188 25.87 23.86 4.99
N GLN A 189 26.12 24.19 3.74
CA GLN A 189 25.09 24.73 2.84
C GLN A 189 23.99 23.71 2.58
N VAL A 190 24.37 22.44 2.34
CA VAL A 190 23.39 21.34 2.18
C VAL A 190 22.56 21.16 3.44
N LEU A 191 23.22 21.13 4.62
CA LEU A 191 22.53 20.94 5.89
C LEU A 191 21.57 22.10 6.18
N LYS A 192 22.02 23.33 5.94
CA LYS A 192 21.18 24.53 6.06
C LYS A 192 19.95 24.46 5.13
N GLU A 193 20.14 24.11 3.84
CA GLU A 193 19.02 23.94 2.89
C GLU A 193 18.05 22.86 3.36
N TYR A 194 18.55 21.75 3.89
CA TYR A 194 17.73 20.69 4.47
C TYR A 194 16.93 21.19 5.69
N GLU A 195 17.56 21.88 6.63
CA GLU A 195 16.90 22.40 7.85
C GLU A 195 15.83 23.46 7.54
N GLU A 196 16.09 24.33 6.57
CA GLU A 196 15.13 25.36 6.12
C GLU A 196 13.88 24.76 5.40
N GLN A 197 13.97 23.51 5.00
CA GLN A 197 12.91 22.79 4.30
C GLN A 197 12.07 21.87 5.21
N GLN A 198 12.40 21.77 6.51
CA GLN A 198 11.62 21.00 7.50
C GLN A 198 10.41 21.82 7.96
#